data_7f5f780a07fd475ec71ec270f4ac46bc
#
_entry.id   7f5f780a07fd475ec71ec270f4ac46bc
#
_cell.length_a   1.000
_cell.length_b   1.000
_cell.length_c   1.000
_cell.angle_alpha   90.00
_cell.angle_beta   90.00
_cell.angle_gamma   90.00
#
_symmetry.space_group_name_H-M   'P 1'
#
loop_
_entity.id
_entity.type
_entity.pdbx_description
1 polymer ?
#
loop_
_entity_poly.entity_id
_entity_poly.type
_entity_poly.pdbx_seq_one_letter_code
_entity_poly.pdbx_strand_id
1 'polypeptide(L)'
;MSALNELILLKYELGILVDATGKRIRKADYQLAIENDELIVTDTEGNLFAYNPLNAESRRMQETLFKEKRQIIENCLFGVDINPNSVKICRLRLWIELLKNAYYTAESNYTYLETLPNIDINIKCGNSLLHRFALTDSIQTVLRESSISISQYKEAVAKYKNAQSKSEKQDLETFITEI
;
A
#
# COMPACT_ATOMS: atom_id res chain seq x y z
N MET A 1 -11.02 5.42 1.37
CA MET A 1 -10.98 4.30 0.39
C MET A 1 -11.14 4.82 -1.02
N SER A 2 -12.02 5.76 -1.26
CA SER A 2 -12.24 6.41 -2.56
C SER A 2 -10.94 6.81 -3.27
N ALA A 3 -10.07 7.58 -2.63
CA ALA A 3 -8.80 8.01 -3.23
C ALA A 3 -7.90 6.84 -3.71
N LEU A 4 -7.89 5.69 -3.02
CA LEU A 4 -7.13 4.53 -3.43
C LEU A 4 -7.66 3.94 -4.75
N ASN A 5 -8.98 3.75 -4.82
CA ASN A 5 -9.63 3.17 -5.99
C ASN A 5 -9.60 4.14 -7.18
N GLU A 6 -9.78 5.45 -6.94
CA GLU A 6 -9.65 6.49 -7.96
C GLU A 6 -8.25 6.54 -8.57
N LEU A 7 -7.19 6.42 -7.76
CA LEU A 7 -5.82 6.38 -8.27
C LEU A 7 -5.56 5.15 -9.15
N ILE A 8 -6.12 3.99 -8.81
CA ILE A 8 -5.99 2.79 -9.64
C ILE A 8 -6.76 2.95 -10.96
N LEU A 9 -7.99 3.46 -10.89
CA LEU A 9 -8.79 3.72 -12.08
C LEU A 9 -8.08 4.72 -13.01
N LEU A 10 -7.54 5.80 -12.45
CA LEU A 10 -6.78 6.79 -13.21
C LEU A 10 -5.56 6.17 -13.90
N LYS A 11 -4.78 5.33 -13.20
CA LYS A 11 -3.65 4.60 -13.80
C LYS A 11 -4.08 3.68 -14.94
N TYR A 12 -5.22 3.01 -14.76
CA TYR A 12 -5.79 2.17 -15.80
C TYR A 12 -6.24 2.99 -17.02
N GLU A 13 -6.94 4.10 -16.83
CA GLU A 13 -7.40 4.96 -17.92
C GLU A 13 -6.25 5.57 -18.70
N LEU A 14 -5.18 5.98 -18.02
CA LEU A 14 -3.94 6.48 -18.63
C LEU A 14 -3.10 5.38 -19.29
N GLY A 15 -3.48 4.11 -19.14
CA GLY A 15 -2.75 2.98 -19.70
C GLY A 15 -1.37 2.74 -19.06
N ILE A 16 -1.18 3.16 -17.82
CA ILE A 16 0.06 2.98 -17.03
C ILE A 16 -0.09 1.90 -15.94
N LEU A 17 -1.24 1.26 -15.84
CA LEU A 17 -1.41 0.09 -14.97
C LEU A 17 -0.72 -1.11 -15.62
N VAL A 18 0.37 -1.58 -14.98
CA VAL A 18 1.22 -2.65 -15.50
C VAL A 18 1.37 -3.77 -14.47
N ASP A 19 1.54 -5.00 -14.97
CA ASP A 19 1.86 -6.15 -14.12
C ASP A 19 3.35 -6.19 -13.71
N ALA A 20 3.73 -7.21 -12.96
CA ALA A 20 5.10 -7.40 -12.50
C ALA A 20 6.14 -7.54 -13.63
N THR A 21 5.71 -7.88 -14.84
CA THR A 21 6.56 -8.00 -16.04
C THR A 21 6.62 -6.72 -16.87
N GLY A 22 5.88 -5.67 -16.47
CA GLY A 22 5.75 -4.42 -17.22
C GLY A 22 4.71 -4.47 -18.35
N LYS A 23 3.94 -5.57 -18.48
CA LYS A 23 2.86 -5.68 -19.46
C LYS A 23 1.62 -4.94 -18.96
N ARG A 24 1.06 -4.07 -19.79
CA ARG A 24 -0.12 -3.27 -19.44
C ARG A 24 -1.36 -4.11 -19.27
N ILE A 25 -2.23 -3.72 -18.33
CA ILE A 25 -3.61 -4.18 -18.27
C ILE A 25 -4.39 -3.39 -19.34
N ARG A 26 -4.98 -4.10 -20.29
CA ARG A 26 -5.64 -3.48 -21.47
C ARG A 26 -7.14 -3.40 -21.24
N LYS A 27 -7.75 -2.35 -21.79
CA LYS A 27 -9.22 -2.19 -21.83
C LYS A 27 -9.92 -3.30 -22.63
N ALA A 28 -9.19 -3.99 -23.50
CA ALA A 28 -9.66 -5.16 -24.23
C ALA A 28 -9.70 -6.45 -23.41
N ASP A 29 -8.95 -6.50 -22.27
CA ASP A 29 -8.88 -7.71 -21.44
C ASP A 29 -9.83 -7.60 -20.23
N TYR A 30 -9.85 -6.41 -19.59
CA TYR A 30 -10.67 -6.12 -18.41
C TYR A 30 -11.19 -4.69 -18.46
N GLN A 31 -12.34 -4.44 -17.86
CA GLN A 31 -12.87 -3.10 -17.62
C GLN A 31 -12.89 -2.83 -16.12
N LEU A 32 -12.43 -1.64 -15.75
CA LEU A 32 -12.42 -1.15 -14.37
C LEU A 32 -13.40 0.01 -14.25
N ALA A 33 -14.20 -0.01 -13.18
CA ALA A 33 -15.12 1.07 -12.83
C ALA A 33 -15.16 1.22 -11.32
N ILE A 34 -15.63 2.36 -10.84
CA ILE A 34 -15.90 2.57 -9.41
C ILE A 34 -17.40 2.69 -9.21
N GLU A 35 -17.93 1.83 -8.33
CA GLU A 35 -19.32 1.85 -7.92
C GLU A 35 -19.38 1.81 -6.38
N ASN A 36 -20.09 2.76 -5.77
CA ASN A 36 -20.23 2.87 -4.31
C ASN A 36 -18.88 2.86 -3.55
N ASP A 37 -17.88 3.58 -4.05
CA ASP A 37 -16.50 3.63 -3.54
C ASP A 37 -15.70 2.31 -3.67
N GLU A 38 -16.26 1.29 -4.33
CA GLU A 38 -15.58 0.02 -4.59
C GLU A 38 -15.07 -0.06 -6.04
N LEU A 39 -13.88 -0.62 -6.20
CA LEU A 39 -13.31 -0.91 -7.52
C LEU A 39 -13.94 -2.19 -8.06
N ILE A 40 -14.72 -2.06 -9.11
CA ILE A 40 -15.35 -3.16 -9.84
C ILE A 40 -14.49 -3.50 -11.05
N VAL A 41 -14.22 -4.78 -11.24
CA VAL A 41 -13.50 -5.31 -12.39
C VAL A 41 -14.43 -6.27 -13.12
N THR A 42 -14.56 -6.07 -14.43
CA THR A 42 -15.32 -6.98 -15.30
C THR A 42 -14.45 -7.49 -16.44
N ASP A 43 -14.77 -8.66 -16.94
CA ASP A 43 -14.17 -9.23 -18.14
C ASP A 43 -14.78 -8.59 -19.42
N THR A 44 -14.35 -9.06 -20.59
CA THR A 44 -14.83 -8.59 -21.90
C THR A 44 -16.29 -8.91 -22.18
N GLU A 45 -16.87 -9.87 -21.45
CA GLU A 45 -18.26 -10.28 -21.57
C GLU A 45 -19.18 -9.53 -20.59
N GLY A 46 -18.59 -8.67 -19.73
CA GLY A 46 -19.31 -7.91 -18.71
C GLY A 46 -19.56 -8.69 -17.41
N ASN A 47 -18.96 -9.88 -17.23
CA ASN A 47 -19.08 -10.63 -15.99
C ASN A 47 -18.11 -10.06 -14.94
N LEU A 48 -18.52 -10.09 -13.68
CA LEU A 48 -17.65 -9.71 -12.56
C LEU A 48 -16.42 -10.61 -12.52
N PHE A 49 -15.25 -9.99 -12.37
CA PHE A 49 -13.99 -10.70 -12.21
C PHE A 49 -14.01 -11.57 -10.93
N ALA A 50 -13.80 -12.86 -11.12
CA ALA A 50 -13.63 -13.82 -10.02
C ALA A 50 -12.23 -14.39 -10.04
N TYR A 51 -11.51 -14.26 -8.91
CA TYR A 51 -10.16 -14.79 -8.80
C TYR A 51 -10.13 -16.32 -8.89
N ASN A 52 -9.36 -16.84 -9.83
CA ASN A 52 -9.10 -18.27 -10.00
C ASN A 52 -7.58 -18.52 -9.99
N PRO A 53 -7.03 -19.16 -8.94
CA PRO A 53 -5.58 -19.40 -8.83
C PRO A 53 -5.03 -20.37 -9.88
N LEU A 54 -5.89 -21.15 -10.56
CA LEU A 54 -5.47 -22.06 -11.65
C LEU A 54 -5.34 -21.35 -12.99
N ASN A 55 -5.95 -20.18 -13.16
CA ASN A 55 -5.91 -19.41 -14.40
C ASN A 55 -4.80 -18.36 -14.35
N ALA A 56 -3.86 -18.39 -15.31
CA ALA A 56 -2.72 -17.49 -15.35
C ALA A 56 -3.10 -16.00 -15.50
N GLU A 57 -4.09 -15.68 -16.34
CA GLU A 57 -4.55 -14.30 -16.52
C GLU A 57 -5.30 -13.78 -15.27
N SER A 58 -6.09 -14.64 -14.63
CA SER A 58 -6.75 -14.31 -13.38
C SER A 58 -5.74 -14.02 -12.25
N ARG A 59 -4.69 -14.86 -12.14
CA ARG A 59 -3.58 -14.59 -11.19
C ARG A 59 -2.89 -13.27 -11.49
N ARG A 60 -2.55 -13.05 -12.76
CA ARG A 60 -1.89 -11.83 -13.23
C ARG A 60 -2.68 -10.57 -12.84
N MET A 61 -4.00 -10.57 -13.08
CA MET A 61 -4.87 -9.45 -12.77
C MET A 61 -4.95 -9.21 -11.26
N GLN A 62 -5.19 -10.27 -10.48
CA GLN A 62 -5.28 -10.20 -9.02
C GLN A 62 -3.98 -9.69 -8.38
N GLU A 63 -2.84 -10.23 -8.79
CA GLU A 63 -1.52 -9.82 -8.34
C GLU A 63 -1.22 -8.35 -8.68
N THR A 64 -1.60 -7.92 -9.89
CA THR A 64 -1.43 -6.53 -10.33
C THR A 64 -2.21 -5.58 -9.43
N LEU A 65 -3.49 -5.86 -9.16
CA LEU A 65 -4.32 -5.03 -8.31
C LEU A 65 -3.80 -4.99 -6.86
N PHE A 66 -3.36 -6.13 -6.33
CA PHE A 66 -2.79 -6.19 -4.99
C PHE A 66 -1.52 -5.33 -4.89
N LYS A 67 -0.58 -5.52 -5.82
CA LYS A 67 0.70 -4.78 -5.83
C LYS A 67 0.49 -3.28 -6.01
N GLU A 68 -0.42 -2.87 -6.89
CA GLU A 68 -0.77 -1.46 -7.07
C GLU A 68 -1.40 -0.85 -5.82
N LYS A 69 -2.37 -1.53 -5.20
CA LYS A 69 -2.96 -1.09 -3.93
C LYS A 69 -1.90 -0.97 -2.84
N ARG A 70 -1.05 -1.98 -2.71
CA ARG A 70 0.06 -1.98 -1.76
C ARG A 70 0.98 -0.78 -1.97
N GLN A 71 1.41 -0.55 -3.20
CA GLN A 71 2.31 0.56 -3.55
C GLN A 71 1.71 1.93 -3.25
N ILE A 72 0.42 2.13 -3.56
CA ILE A 72 -0.28 3.39 -3.25
C ILE A 72 -0.41 3.57 -1.74
N ILE A 73 -0.80 2.54 -1.00
CA ILE A 73 -0.93 2.61 0.47
C ILE A 73 0.41 2.92 1.11
N GLU A 74 1.48 2.24 0.71
CA GLU A 74 2.81 2.40 1.30
C GLU A 74 3.48 3.74 0.99
N ASN A 75 3.21 4.33 -0.17
CA ASN A 75 3.98 5.47 -0.66
C ASN A 75 3.17 6.76 -0.87
N CYS A 76 1.84 6.67 -0.91
CA CYS A 76 0.99 7.82 -1.22
C CYS A 76 -0.02 8.15 -0.12
N LEU A 77 -0.37 7.18 0.75
CA LEU A 77 -1.39 7.39 1.77
C LEU A 77 -0.75 7.53 3.15
N PHE A 78 -0.84 8.74 3.70
CA PHE A 78 -0.39 9.06 5.04
C PHE A 78 -1.50 9.75 5.81
N GLY A 79 -1.61 9.47 7.11
CA GLY A 79 -2.66 10.04 7.94
C GLY A 79 -2.27 10.17 9.40
N VAL A 80 -2.80 11.19 10.04
CA VAL A 80 -2.68 11.44 11.47
C VAL A 80 -4.06 11.72 12.03
N ASP A 81 -4.42 11.07 13.13
CA ASP A 81 -5.64 11.32 13.86
C ASP A 81 -5.36 11.33 15.36
N ILE A 82 -5.97 12.23 16.10
CA ILE A 82 -5.81 12.34 17.55
C ILE A 82 -6.48 11.16 18.29
N ASN A 83 -7.47 10.53 17.67
CA ASN A 83 -8.20 9.41 18.23
C ASN A 83 -7.52 8.09 17.86
N PRO A 84 -6.93 7.35 18.83
CA PRO A 84 -6.25 6.08 18.55
C PRO A 84 -7.17 5.00 17.98
N ASN A 85 -8.48 5.05 18.25
CA ASN A 85 -9.43 4.09 17.67
C ASN A 85 -9.71 4.38 16.19
N SER A 86 -9.77 5.65 15.79
CA SER A 86 -9.86 6.04 14.38
C SER A 86 -8.64 5.53 13.60
N VAL A 87 -7.44 5.68 14.16
CA VAL A 87 -6.19 5.17 13.58
C VAL A 87 -6.26 3.65 13.38
N LYS A 88 -6.68 2.89 14.39
CA LYS A 88 -6.83 1.41 14.30
C LYS A 88 -7.84 1.02 13.23
N ILE A 89 -8.99 1.69 13.18
CA ILE A 89 -10.04 1.43 12.18
C ILE A 89 -9.53 1.76 10.77
N CYS A 90 -8.81 2.86 10.60
CA CYS A 90 -8.23 3.24 9.31
C CYS A 90 -7.24 2.17 8.81
N ARG A 91 -6.32 1.73 9.66
CA ARG A 91 -5.38 0.65 9.32
C ARG A 91 -6.10 -0.65 8.96
N LEU A 92 -7.10 -1.05 9.75
CA LEU A 92 -7.90 -2.25 9.47
C LEU A 92 -8.61 -2.16 8.11
N ARG A 93 -9.20 -1.01 7.79
CA ARG A 93 -9.87 -0.79 6.48
C ARG A 93 -8.88 -0.88 5.32
N LEU A 94 -7.67 -0.35 5.45
CA LEU A 94 -6.64 -0.46 4.42
C LEU A 94 -6.20 -1.92 4.22
N TRP A 95 -6.05 -2.70 5.29
CA TRP A 95 -5.77 -4.14 5.18
C TRP A 95 -6.90 -4.91 4.53
N ILE A 96 -8.17 -4.60 4.86
CA ILE A 96 -9.33 -5.23 4.21
C ILE A 96 -9.31 -4.96 2.70
N GLU A 97 -8.97 -3.74 2.28
CA GLU A 97 -8.86 -3.43 0.85
C GLU A 97 -7.74 -4.20 0.14
N LEU A 98 -6.63 -4.44 0.81
CA LEU A 98 -5.59 -5.33 0.27
C LEU A 98 -6.07 -6.77 0.20
N LEU A 99 -6.75 -7.26 1.24
CA LEU A 99 -7.28 -8.63 1.30
C LEU A 99 -8.30 -8.92 0.18
N LYS A 100 -9.09 -7.94 -0.26
CA LYS A 100 -10.00 -8.11 -1.42
C LYS A 100 -9.26 -8.57 -2.68
N ASN A 101 -7.98 -8.21 -2.81
CA ASN A 101 -7.14 -8.61 -3.93
C ASN A 101 -6.00 -9.56 -3.53
N ALA A 102 -6.10 -10.23 -2.36
CA ALA A 102 -5.12 -11.22 -1.96
C ALA A 102 -4.98 -12.32 -3.02
N TYR A 103 -3.75 -12.80 -3.22
CA TYR A 103 -3.45 -13.83 -4.20
C TYR A 103 -2.49 -14.86 -3.62
N TYR A 104 -2.52 -16.07 -4.18
CA TYR A 104 -1.61 -17.14 -3.82
C TYR A 104 -0.27 -16.98 -4.52
N THR A 105 0.83 -17.07 -3.76
CA THR A 105 2.19 -16.87 -4.30
C THR A 105 2.69 -18.09 -5.07
N ALA A 106 3.41 -17.86 -6.17
CA ALA A 106 4.04 -18.91 -6.93
C ALA A 106 5.15 -19.63 -6.14
N GLU A 107 5.85 -18.89 -5.25
CA GLU A 107 6.91 -19.42 -4.39
C GLU A 107 6.39 -20.51 -3.43
N SER A 108 5.13 -20.40 -3.01
CA SER A 108 4.47 -21.40 -2.17
C SER A 108 3.78 -22.53 -2.94
N ASN A 109 3.99 -22.64 -4.25
CA ASN A 109 3.18 -23.50 -5.14
C ASN A 109 1.68 -23.23 -5.01
N TYR A 110 1.30 -21.98 -4.85
CA TYR A 110 -0.09 -21.51 -4.69
C TYR A 110 -0.82 -22.07 -3.45
N THR A 111 -0.10 -22.29 -2.34
CA THR A 111 -0.66 -22.78 -1.07
C THR A 111 -0.82 -21.66 -0.05
N TYR A 112 0.01 -20.63 -0.08
CA TYR A 112 -0.05 -19.50 0.84
C TYR A 112 -0.33 -18.18 0.12
N LEU A 113 -1.12 -17.34 0.78
CA LEU A 113 -1.41 -15.99 0.30
C LEU A 113 -0.19 -15.07 0.52
N GLU A 114 -0.07 -14.05 -0.34
CA GLU A 114 0.89 -12.96 -0.14
C GLU A 114 0.66 -12.26 1.19
N THR A 115 1.74 -11.89 1.86
CA THR A 115 1.71 -11.25 3.18
C THR A 115 1.26 -9.79 3.09
N LEU A 116 0.53 -9.34 4.11
CA LEU A 116 0.13 -7.94 4.22
C LEU A 116 1.30 -7.08 4.72
N PRO A 117 1.47 -5.86 4.19
CA PRO A 117 2.52 -4.95 4.63
C PRO A 117 2.21 -4.35 6.01
N ASN A 118 3.27 -3.90 6.69
CA ASN A 118 3.15 -3.10 7.90
C ASN A 118 2.89 -1.62 7.54
N ILE A 119 1.66 -1.16 7.78
CA ILE A 119 1.22 0.21 7.46
C ILE A 119 1.16 1.14 8.68
N ASP A 120 1.67 0.69 9.82
CA ASP A 120 1.61 1.44 11.09
C ASP A 120 2.36 2.77 11.04
N ILE A 121 3.41 2.86 10.22
CA ILE A 121 4.18 4.09 10.02
C ILE A 121 3.45 5.11 9.14
N ASN A 122 2.51 4.67 8.31
CA ASN A 122 1.78 5.55 7.41
C ASN A 122 0.60 6.24 8.09
N ILE A 123 -0.04 5.55 9.05
CA ILE A 123 -1.21 6.05 9.78
C ILE A 123 -0.84 6.14 11.25
N LYS A 124 -0.64 7.34 11.75
CA LYS A 124 -0.16 7.61 13.11
C LYS A 124 -1.23 8.23 14.01
N CYS A 125 -1.11 7.97 15.31
CA CYS A 125 -1.88 8.69 16.33
C CYS A 125 -1.09 9.95 16.72
N GLY A 126 -1.74 11.11 16.65
CA GLY A 126 -1.11 12.37 17.01
C GLY A 126 -1.98 13.58 16.69
N ASN A 127 -1.54 14.74 17.10
CA ASN A 127 -2.19 16.00 16.75
C ASN A 127 -1.53 16.60 15.50
N SER A 128 -2.22 16.64 14.39
CA SER A 128 -1.71 17.17 13.12
C SER A 128 -1.44 18.67 13.13
N LEU A 129 -1.93 19.41 14.14
CA LEU A 129 -1.69 20.83 14.30
C LEU A 129 -0.40 21.14 15.08
N LEU A 130 0.15 20.13 15.77
CA LEU A 130 1.40 20.28 16.51
C LEU A 130 2.54 19.69 15.68
N HIS A 131 3.53 20.50 15.39
CA HIS A 131 4.74 20.09 14.69
C HIS A 131 5.98 20.45 15.52
N ARG A 132 7.02 19.63 15.38
CA ARG A 132 8.31 19.82 16.09
C ARG A 132 9.11 21.00 15.56
N PHE A 133 8.92 21.35 14.30
CA PHE A 133 9.73 22.32 13.59
C PHE A 133 8.93 23.53 13.23
N ALA A 134 9.50 24.73 13.30
CA ALA A 134 8.88 25.93 12.79
C ALA A 134 8.77 25.87 11.26
N LEU A 135 7.76 26.55 10.68
CA LEU A 135 7.60 26.59 9.22
C LEU A 135 8.81 27.24 8.51
N THR A 136 9.64 27.98 9.26
CA THR A 136 10.87 28.64 8.80
C THR A 136 12.09 27.73 8.86
N ASP A 137 11.99 26.57 9.52
CA ASP A 137 13.14 25.69 9.70
C ASP A 137 13.51 25.02 8.39
N SER A 138 14.81 25.01 8.10
CA SER A 138 15.31 24.30 6.94
C SER A 138 15.45 22.81 7.26
N ILE A 139 14.81 21.96 6.46
CA ILE A 139 14.98 20.50 6.55
C ILE A 139 16.45 20.10 6.50
N GLN A 140 17.28 20.82 5.74
CA GLN A 140 18.71 20.56 5.64
C GLN A 140 19.46 20.81 6.96
N THR A 141 19.03 21.79 7.75
CA THR A 141 19.64 22.08 9.07
C THR A 141 19.31 20.95 10.04
N VAL A 142 18.05 20.55 10.09
CA VAL A 142 17.58 19.44 10.97
C VAL A 142 18.28 18.12 10.62
N LEU A 143 18.44 17.83 9.33
CA LEU A 143 19.13 16.60 8.88
C LEU A 143 20.65 16.62 9.15
N ARG A 144 21.28 17.79 9.24
CA ARG A 144 22.69 17.91 9.64
C ARG A 144 22.91 17.66 11.13
N GLU A 145 21.95 18.01 11.94
CA GLU A 145 21.98 17.80 13.40
C GLU A 145 21.62 16.35 13.78
N SER A 146 20.92 15.63 12.91
CA SER A 146 20.62 14.22 13.12
C SER A 146 21.86 13.35 12.84
N SER A 147 22.14 12.40 13.72
CA SER A 147 23.21 11.41 13.54
C SER A 147 22.92 10.37 12.44
N ILE A 148 21.74 10.43 11.81
CA ILE A 148 21.20 9.42 10.89
C ILE A 148 21.01 10.04 9.52
N SER A 149 21.54 9.37 8.48
CA SER A 149 21.38 9.79 7.10
C SER A 149 19.98 9.44 6.55
N ILE A 150 19.51 10.22 5.56
CA ILE A 150 18.23 9.93 4.85
C ILE A 150 18.23 8.51 4.26
N SER A 151 19.39 8.02 3.80
CA SER A 151 19.52 6.67 3.26
C SER A 151 19.27 5.59 4.31
N GLN A 152 19.83 5.77 5.51
CA GLN A 152 19.59 4.85 6.65
C GLN A 152 18.12 4.86 7.08
N TYR A 153 17.49 6.03 7.14
CA TYR A 153 16.05 6.13 7.42
C TYR A 153 15.21 5.39 6.38
N LYS A 154 15.46 5.62 5.09
CA LYS A 154 14.74 4.94 4.00
C LYS A 154 14.91 3.42 4.05
N GLU A 155 16.11 2.95 4.37
CA GLU A 155 16.41 1.53 4.52
C GLU A 155 15.66 0.92 5.72
N ALA A 156 15.65 1.61 6.87
CA ALA A 156 14.91 1.18 8.05
C ALA A 156 13.41 1.11 7.78
N VAL A 157 12.84 2.10 7.09
CA VAL A 157 11.43 2.10 6.68
C VAL A 157 11.12 0.95 5.72
N ALA A 158 11.99 0.66 4.77
CA ALA A 158 11.80 -0.45 3.83
C ALA A 158 11.85 -1.81 4.55
N LYS A 159 12.78 -1.99 5.49
CA LYS A 159 12.83 -3.19 6.35
C LYS A 159 11.59 -3.32 7.22
N TYR A 160 11.15 -2.22 7.84
CA TYR A 160 9.95 -2.21 8.70
C TYR A 160 8.69 -2.67 7.94
N LYS A 161 8.48 -2.18 6.72
CA LYS A 161 7.32 -2.54 5.90
C LYS A 161 7.22 -4.05 5.64
N ASN A 162 8.36 -4.74 5.56
CA ASN A 162 8.44 -6.17 5.25
C ASN A 162 8.76 -7.04 6.48
N ALA A 163 8.95 -6.45 7.66
CA ALA A 163 9.27 -7.19 8.89
C ALA A 163 8.12 -8.12 9.29
N GLN A 164 8.42 -9.40 9.48
CA GLN A 164 7.45 -10.41 9.90
C GLN A 164 7.60 -10.78 11.38
N SER A 165 8.79 -10.60 11.95
CA SER A 165 9.06 -10.85 13.37
C SER A 165 8.62 -9.66 14.22
N LYS A 166 7.96 -9.95 15.36
CA LYS A 166 7.53 -8.93 16.30
C LYS A 166 8.71 -8.17 16.93
N SER A 167 9.81 -8.86 17.23
CA SER A 167 11.02 -8.24 17.79
C SER A 167 11.66 -7.29 16.79
N GLU A 168 11.88 -7.76 15.55
CA GLU A 168 12.45 -6.93 14.49
C GLU A 168 11.59 -5.68 14.22
N LYS A 169 10.27 -5.84 14.22
CA LYS A 169 9.33 -4.72 14.05
C LYS A 169 9.49 -3.69 15.17
N GLN A 170 9.59 -4.12 16.44
CA GLN A 170 9.75 -3.23 17.58
C GLN A 170 11.08 -2.48 17.53
N ASP A 171 12.17 -3.17 17.20
CA ASP A 171 13.50 -2.56 17.11
C ASP A 171 13.55 -1.48 16.02
N LEU A 172 13.00 -1.78 14.86
CA LEU A 172 12.90 -0.84 13.73
C LEU A 172 11.93 0.32 14.04
N GLU A 173 10.83 0.08 14.72
CA GLU A 173 9.88 1.12 15.12
C GLU A 173 10.53 2.09 16.12
N THR A 174 11.27 1.58 17.10
CA THR A 174 12.04 2.39 18.05
C THR A 174 13.04 3.26 17.30
N PHE A 175 13.84 2.66 16.43
CA PHE A 175 14.81 3.39 15.62
C PHE A 175 14.18 4.50 14.77
N ILE A 176 13.05 4.22 14.10
CA ILE A 176 12.32 5.20 13.26
C ILE A 176 11.70 6.32 14.10
N THR A 177 11.37 6.06 15.36
CA THR A 177 10.71 7.03 16.25
C THR A 177 11.71 7.96 16.96
N GLU A 178 12.94 7.50 17.16
CA GLU A 178 14.03 8.26 17.79
C GLU A 178 14.67 9.29 16.84
N ILE A 179 14.39 9.21 15.56
CA ILE A 179 14.80 10.18 14.53
C ILE A 179 13.85 11.38 14.49
#